data_e2a566c0e36e2cff6e0953cc1483713b
#
_entry.id   e2a566c0e36e2cff6e0953cc1483713b
#
_cell.length_a   1.000
_cell.length_b   1.000
_cell.length_c   1.000
_cell.angle_alpha   90.00
_cell.angle_beta   90.00
_cell.angle_gamma   90.00
#
_symmetry.space_group_name_H-M   'P 1'
#
loop_
_entity.id
_entity.type
_entity.pdbx_description
1 polymer ?
#
loop_
_entity_poly.entity_id
_entity_poly.type
_entity_poly.pdbx_seq_one_letter_code
_entity_poly.pdbx_strand_id
1 'polypeptide(L)'
;MNIHNRHTADIFDTLSKGKFICSNSVDGSNRRLYNVVDENFDDLYNYFIAIGFVLERGDEYFYFSRSEVKTTFESKIEQAYRWIDVVDFFTAFNSGFTPGFLFTPADILVQVKMDASLKDKLEIMKRLTGDGSYQERINNLIEKQLCNPGFAELQNELTNQYKVLASFNYIKQLIVSIQIQEETSA
;
A
#
# COMPACT_ATOMS: atom_id res chain seq x y z
N MET A 1 14.28 -5.96 30.21
CA MET A 1 14.07 -5.85 28.76
C MET A 1 13.80 -7.26 28.23
N ASN A 2 12.55 -7.65 28.21
CA ASN A 2 12.10 -8.97 27.70
C ASN A 2 11.12 -8.72 26.56
N ILE A 3 11.63 -8.17 25.46
CA ILE A 3 10.89 -8.15 24.22
C ILE A 3 10.84 -9.61 23.77
N HIS A 4 9.65 -10.17 23.64
CA HIS A 4 9.47 -11.56 23.30
C HIS A 4 10.10 -11.85 21.95
N ASN A 5 11.26 -12.48 21.93
CA ASN A 5 12.11 -12.75 20.75
C ASN A 5 11.36 -13.29 19.52
N ARG A 6 10.24 -13.98 19.73
CA ARG A 6 9.45 -14.54 18.63
C ARG A 6 8.75 -13.48 17.78
N HIS A 7 8.04 -12.54 18.41
CA HIS A 7 7.29 -11.51 17.68
C HIS A 7 8.23 -10.49 17.03
N THR A 8 9.36 -10.18 17.64
CA THR A 8 10.37 -9.28 17.05
C THR A 8 10.92 -9.82 15.74
N ALA A 9 11.17 -11.13 15.66
CA ALA A 9 11.62 -11.78 14.44
C ALA A 9 10.53 -11.74 13.33
N ASP A 10 9.27 -12.02 13.68
CA ASP A 10 8.15 -11.98 12.74
C ASP A 10 7.89 -10.56 12.22
N ILE A 11 7.97 -9.55 13.11
CA ILE A 11 7.88 -8.12 12.75
C ILE A 11 8.99 -7.75 11.77
N PHE A 12 10.24 -8.11 12.09
CA PHE A 12 11.38 -7.85 11.24
C PHE A 12 11.25 -8.53 9.89
N ASP A 13 10.86 -9.81 9.84
CA ASP A 13 10.69 -10.56 8.59
C ASP A 13 9.61 -9.93 7.70
N THR A 14 8.54 -9.42 8.29
CA THR A 14 7.48 -8.74 7.55
C THR A 14 7.93 -7.39 7.01
N LEU A 15 8.44 -6.51 7.88
CA LEU A 15 8.74 -5.12 7.52
C LEU A 15 10.02 -4.98 6.69
N SER A 16 11.03 -5.84 6.89
CA SER A 16 12.28 -5.81 6.11
C SER A 16 12.08 -6.17 4.62
N LYS A 17 11.00 -6.89 4.30
CA LYS A 17 10.56 -7.18 2.93
C LYS A 17 9.80 -6.03 2.27
N GLY A 18 9.68 -4.89 2.93
CA GLY A 18 8.92 -3.73 2.45
C GLY A 18 7.40 -3.89 2.54
N LYS A 19 6.92 -4.84 3.34
CA LYS A 19 5.50 -5.02 3.63
C LYS A 19 5.07 -4.16 4.81
N PHE A 20 3.76 -4.04 4.99
CA PHE A 20 3.14 -3.31 6.09
C PHE A 20 2.56 -4.28 7.13
N ILE A 21 2.51 -3.80 8.38
CA ILE A 21 1.73 -4.42 9.45
C ILE A 21 0.53 -3.51 9.69
N CYS A 22 -0.69 -4.02 9.44
CA CYS A 22 -1.93 -3.22 9.43
C CYS A 22 -2.92 -3.75 10.48
N SER A 23 -3.62 -2.82 11.16
CA SER A 23 -4.69 -3.14 12.12
C SER A 23 -5.84 -3.90 11.46
N ASN A 24 -6.16 -3.53 10.22
CA ASN A 24 -7.30 -4.04 9.46
C ASN A 24 -6.94 -5.16 8.46
N SER A 25 -5.74 -5.75 8.54
CA SER A 25 -5.35 -6.89 7.69
C SER A 25 -6.35 -8.05 7.79
N VAL A 26 -6.54 -8.76 6.70
CA VAL A 26 -7.34 -10.00 6.67
C VAL A 26 -6.60 -11.13 7.42
N ASP A 27 -5.27 -11.13 7.34
CA ASP A 27 -4.43 -12.08 8.07
C ASP A 27 -4.43 -11.79 9.58
N GLY A 28 -4.94 -12.77 10.35
CA GLY A 28 -4.96 -12.71 11.82
C GLY A 28 -3.56 -12.60 12.45
N SER A 29 -2.53 -13.13 11.78
CA SER A 29 -1.15 -13.02 12.24
C SER A 29 -0.65 -11.58 12.11
N ASN A 30 -0.90 -10.93 11.00
CA ASN A 30 -0.54 -9.53 10.77
C ASN A 30 -1.23 -8.60 11.79
N ARG A 31 -2.54 -8.78 12.04
CA ARG A 31 -3.26 -8.01 13.07
C ARG A 31 -2.71 -8.23 14.48
N ARG A 32 -2.26 -9.43 14.80
CA ARG A 32 -1.59 -9.71 16.09
C ARG A 32 -0.27 -8.96 16.18
N LEU A 33 0.53 -8.95 15.12
CA LEU A 33 1.78 -8.18 15.08
C LEU A 33 1.50 -6.69 15.22
N TYR A 34 0.41 -6.16 14.62
CA TYR A 34 0.00 -4.77 14.81
C TYR A 34 -0.16 -4.42 16.30
N ASN A 35 -0.94 -5.22 17.05
CA ASN A 35 -1.14 -4.96 18.47
C ASN A 35 0.18 -5.02 19.26
N VAL A 36 1.05 -6.00 18.95
CA VAL A 36 2.37 -6.10 19.60
C VAL A 36 3.22 -4.87 19.33
N VAL A 37 3.25 -4.36 18.10
CA VAL A 37 4.01 -3.15 17.76
C VAL A 37 3.41 -1.93 18.43
N ASP A 38 2.09 -1.79 18.42
CA ASP A 38 1.40 -0.65 19.02
C ASP A 38 1.65 -0.53 20.53
N GLU A 39 1.58 -1.66 21.24
CA GLU A 39 1.82 -1.74 22.67
C GLU A 39 3.29 -1.54 23.07
N ASN A 40 4.25 -1.83 22.18
CA ASN A 40 5.68 -1.84 22.48
C ASN A 40 6.50 -0.96 21.52
N PHE A 41 5.88 0.07 20.97
CA PHE A 41 6.47 0.84 19.87
C PHE A 41 7.86 1.41 20.20
N ASP A 42 8.02 2.07 21.34
CA ASP A 42 9.26 2.74 21.71
C ASP A 42 10.42 1.75 21.91
N ASP A 43 10.15 0.60 22.51
CA ASP A 43 11.15 -0.46 22.71
C ASP A 43 11.56 -1.09 21.37
N LEU A 44 10.60 -1.35 20.49
CA LEU A 44 10.84 -1.90 19.15
C LEU A 44 11.55 -0.88 18.25
N TYR A 45 11.17 0.39 18.32
CA TYR A 45 11.86 1.48 17.63
C TYR A 45 13.34 1.54 18.01
N ASN A 46 13.65 1.58 19.32
CA ASN A 46 15.03 1.60 19.80
C ASN A 46 15.81 0.34 19.41
N TYR A 47 15.17 -0.81 19.39
CA TYR A 47 15.78 -2.06 18.95
C TYR A 47 16.11 -2.03 17.43
N PHE A 48 15.16 -1.65 16.59
CA PHE A 48 15.36 -1.69 15.15
C PHE A 48 16.29 -0.60 14.65
N ILE A 49 16.28 0.59 15.24
CA ILE A 49 17.23 1.66 14.87
C ILE A 49 18.68 1.24 15.14
N ALA A 50 18.95 0.44 16.19
CA ALA A 50 20.27 -0.07 16.49
C ALA A 50 20.82 -1.01 15.40
N ILE A 51 19.96 -1.59 14.57
CA ILE A 51 20.34 -2.46 13.45
C ILE A 51 20.09 -1.81 12.07
N GLY A 52 19.88 -0.47 12.05
CA GLY A 52 19.80 0.32 10.82
C GLY A 52 18.44 0.39 10.16
N PHE A 53 17.36 0.02 10.86
CA PHE A 53 15.97 0.16 10.40
C PHE A 53 15.23 1.16 11.28
N VAL A 54 14.47 2.06 10.65
CA VAL A 54 13.60 3.00 11.34
C VAL A 54 12.18 2.47 11.30
N LEU A 55 11.63 2.17 12.49
CA LEU A 55 10.23 1.76 12.60
C LEU A 55 9.33 3.00 12.54
N GLU A 56 8.51 3.08 11.52
CA GLU A 56 7.60 4.20 11.29
C GLU A 56 6.16 3.81 11.64
N ARG A 57 5.42 4.77 12.17
CA ARG A 57 4.00 4.65 12.51
C ARG A 57 3.16 5.51 11.56
N GLY A 58 2.25 4.88 10.81
CA GLY A 58 1.17 5.55 10.10
C GLY A 58 -0.16 5.46 10.85
N ASP A 59 -1.24 5.88 10.20
CA ASP A 59 -2.59 5.75 10.71
C ASP A 59 -3.07 4.29 10.53
N GLU A 60 -3.08 3.54 11.63
CA GLU A 60 -3.42 2.11 11.67
C GLU A 60 -2.48 1.17 10.89
N TYR A 61 -1.22 1.56 10.64
CA TYR A 61 -0.21 0.69 10.05
C TYR A 61 1.20 1.03 10.51
N PHE A 62 2.13 0.05 10.37
CA PHE A 62 3.56 0.20 10.63
C PHE A 62 4.37 -0.26 9.43
N TYR A 63 5.54 0.34 9.23
CA TYR A 63 6.47 0.00 8.16
C TYR A 63 7.91 0.35 8.55
N PHE A 64 8.89 -0.15 7.80
CA PHE A 64 10.26 0.32 7.94
C PHE A 64 10.60 1.36 6.88
N SER A 65 11.14 2.50 7.31
CA SER A 65 11.93 3.35 6.45
C SER A 65 13.41 3.02 6.62
N ARG A 66 14.18 3.21 5.55
CA ARG A 66 15.64 3.14 5.61
C ARG A 66 16.17 4.56 5.61
N SER A 67 17.19 4.81 6.45
CA SER A 67 18.00 6.02 6.34
C SER A 67 18.72 5.98 4.98
N GLU A 68 18.14 6.61 3.97
CA GLU A 68 18.68 6.54 2.62
C GLU A 68 19.89 7.44 2.47
N VAL A 69 20.99 6.84 2.04
CA VAL A 69 22.04 7.51 1.28
C VAL A 69 21.38 8.08 0.01
N LYS A 70 21.70 9.31 -0.36
CA LYS A 70 21.18 10.17 -1.45
C LYS A 70 20.98 9.51 -2.84
N THR A 71 20.47 8.31 -2.91
CA THR A 71 20.15 7.64 -4.15
C THR A 71 18.73 7.97 -4.55
N THR A 72 18.66 8.96 -5.43
CA THR A 72 17.64 9.12 -6.43
C THR A 72 16.30 9.71 -5.96
N PHE A 73 16.32 11.00 -5.71
CA PHE A 73 15.12 11.85 -5.77
C PHE A 73 14.31 11.58 -7.05
N GLU A 74 14.95 11.38 -8.19
CA GLU A 74 14.32 11.02 -9.46
C GLU A 74 13.51 9.72 -9.40
N SER A 75 14.04 8.66 -8.82
CA SER A 75 13.31 7.39 -8.73
C SER A 75 12.10 7.45 -7.79
N LYS A 76 12.16 8.29 -6.76
CA LYS A 76 11.01 8.55 -5.87
C LYS A 76 9.91 9.33 -6.58
N ILE A 77 10.28 10.31 -7.39
CA ILE A 77 9.35 11.07 -8.21
C ILE A 77 8.65 10.16 -9.23
N GLU A 78 9.38 9.35 -9.98
CA GLU A 78 8.78 8.40 -10.93
C GLU A 78 7.84 7.40 -10.24
N GLN A 79 8.22 6.94 -9.06
CA GLN A 79 7.36 6.06 -8.27
C GLN A 79 6.09 6.77 -7.82
N ALA A 80 6.19 8.03 -7.42
CA ALA A 80 5.04 8.81 -6.99
C ALA A 80 4.08 9.10 -8.15
N TYR A 81 4.57 9.47 -9.33
CA TYR A 81 3.71 9.66 -10.51
C TYR A 81 2.93 8.40 -10.84
N ARG A 82 3.56 7.24 -10.78
CA ARG A 82 2.86 5.95 -10.95
C ARG A 82 1.75 5.76 -9.92
N TRP A 83 2.00 6.14 -8.67
CA TRP A 83 0.99 6.04 -7.61
C TRP A 83 -0.14 7.06 -7.76
N ILE A 84 0.11 8.24 -8.31
CA ILE A 84 -0.93 9.22 -8.65
C ILE A 84 -1.94 8.58 -9.61
N ASP A 85 -1.49 7.97 -10.70
CA ASP A 85 -2.39 7.31 -11.67
C ASP A 85 -3.20 6.19 -11.03
N VAL A 86 -2.59 5.37 -10.17
CA VAL A 86 -3.27 4.28 -9.47
C VAL A 86 -4.33 4.81 -8.50
N VAL A 87 -3.99 5.79 -7.67
CA VAL A 87 -4.93 6.40 -6.71
C VAL A 87 -6.06 7.10 -7.44
N ASP A 88 -5.75 7.84 -8.53
CA ASP A 88 -6.73 8.52 -9.34
C ASP A 88 -7.73 7.56 -9.99
N PHE A 89 -7.25 6.42 -10.52
CA PHE A 89 -8.10 5.37 -11.06
C PHE A 89 -9.07 4.80 -10.00
N PHE A 90 -8.57 4.40 -8.85
CA PHE A 90 -9.41 3.81 -7.80
C PHE A 90 -10.37 4.82 -7.16
N THR A 91 -9.97 6.08 -7.06
CA THR A 91 -10.84 7.18 -6.58
C THR A 91 -11.94 7.48 -7.61
N ALA A 92 -11.62 7.44 -8.91
CA ALA A 92 -12.62 7.58 -9.99
C ALA A 92 -13.57 6.39 -10.03
N PHE A 93 -13.07 5.15 -9.78
CA PHE A 93 -13.92 3.97 -9.64
C PHE A 93 -14.90 4.14 -8.48
N ASN A 94 -14.46 4.58 -7.32
CA ASN A 94 -15.31 4.85 -6.18
C ASN A 94 -14.66 5.88 -5.25
N SER A 95 -15.32 7.01 -5.01
CA SER A 95 -14.83 8.07 -4.11
C SER A 95 -14.62 7.60 -2.66
N GLY A 96 -15.30 6.51 -2.26
CA GLY A 96 -15.13 5.84 -0.97
C GLY A 96 -14.00 4.81 -0.94
N PHE A 97 -13.10 4.77 -1.94
CA PHE A 97 -11.96 3.86 -1.95
C PHE A 97 -10.91 4.27 -0.92
N THR A 98 -11.13 3.81 0.31
CA THR A 98 -10.36 4.11 1.52
C THR A 98 -10.13 2.84 2.33
N PRO A 99 -9.27 2.85 3.37
CA PRO A 99 -9.09 1.69 4.24
C PRO A 99 -10.41 1.07 4.70
N GLY A 100 -10.52 -0.25 4.58
CA GLY A 100 -11.73 -1.02 4.89
C GLY A 100 -12.71 -1.18 3.72
N PHE A 101 -12.56 -0.44 2.62
CA PHE A 101 -13.43 -0.59 1.45
C PHE A 101 -13.30 -1.99 0.85
N LEU A 102 -14.44 -2.59 0.49
CA LEU A 102 -14.54 -3.90 -0.13
C LEU A 102 -14.91 -3.77 -1.59
N PHE A 103 -14.23 -4.50 -2.46
CA PHE A 103 -14.45 -4.46 -3.90
C PHE A 103 -14.13 -5.79 -4.57
N THR A 104 -14.68 -6.00 -5.77
CA THR A 104 -14.32 -7.13 -6.62
C THR A 104 -13.79 -6.66 -7.97
N PRO A 105 -12.95 -7.44 -8.67
CA PRO A 105 -12.55 -7.13 -10.05
C PRO A 105 -13.75 -6.99 -11.00
N ALA A 106 -14.84 -7.72 -10.72
CA ALA A 106 -16.06 -7.66 -11.52
C ALA A 106 -16.75 -6.29 -11.42
N ASP A 107 -16.80 -5.68 -10.23
CA ASP A 107 -17.36 -4.34 -10.01
C ASP A 107 -16.61 -3.30 -10.84
N ILE A 108 -15.27 -3.37 -10.80
CA ILE A 108 -14.40 -2.47 -11.58
C ILE A 108 -14.63 -2.69 -13.09
N LEU A 109 -14.70 -3.95 -13.53
CA LEU A 109 -14.90 -4.27 -14.95
C LEU A 109 -16.22 -3.72 -15.48
N VAL A 110 -17.29 -3.82 -14.70
CA VAL A 110 -18.61 -3.26 -15.08
C VAL A 110 -18.49 -1.75 -15.26
N GLN A 111 -17.86 -1.05 -14.32
CA GLN A 111 -17.69 0.39 -14.40
C GLN A 111 -16.78 0.83 -15.56
N VAL A 112 -15.66 0.15 -15.79
CA VAL A 112 -14.76 0.43 -16.94
C VAL A 112 -15.49 0.28 -18.29
N LYS A 113 -16.48 -0.62 -18.39
CA LYS A 113 -17.29 -0.78 -19.60
C LYS A 113 -18.34 0.33 -19.78
N MET A 114 -18.78 0.95 -18.70
CA MET A 114 -19.85 1.96 -18.70
C MET A 114 -19.33 3.39 -18.68
N ASP A 115 -18.16 3.63 -18.11
CA ASP A 115 -17.55 4.94 -17.92
C ASP A 115 -16.31 5.11 -18.80
N ALA A 116 -16.41 6.00 -19.80
CA ALA A 116 -15.33 6.30 -20.73
C ALA A 116 -14.12 6.90 -20.03
N SER A 117 -14.31 7.76 -18.99
CA SER A 117 -13.23 8.38 -18.25
C SER A 117 -12.43 7.33 -17.48
N LEU A 118 -13.10 6.37 -16.81
CA LEU A 118 -12.44 5.28 -16.10
C LEU A 118 -11.69 4.35 -17.07
N LYS A 119 -12.26 4.13 -18.25
CA LYS A 119 -11.59 3.39 -19.31
C LYS A 119 -10.31 4.08 -19.78
N ASP A 120 -10.36 5.40 -20.02
CA ASP A 120 -9.20 6.18 -20.44
C ASP A 120 -8.09 6.16 -19.39
N LYS A 121 -8.43 6.27 -18.10
CA LYS A 121 -7.48 6.11 -17.00
C LYS A 121 -6.81 4.73 -17.01
N LEU A 122 -7.55 3.66 -17.26
CA LEU A 122 -6.97 2.32 -17.41
C LEU A 122 -6.05 2.24 -18.61
N GLU A 123 -6.37 2.90 -19.74
CA GLU A 123 -5.51 2.94 -20.93
C GLU A 123 -4.16 3.66 -20.64
N ILE A 124 -4.16 4.76 -19.91
CA ILE A 124 -2.92 5.46 -19.48
C ILE A 124 -2.00 4.51 -18.70
N MET A 125 -2.58 3.64 -17.87
CA MET A 125 -1.82 2.68 -17.06
C MET A 125 -1.41 1.39 -17.80
N LYS A 126 -1.44 1.37 -19.13
CA LYS A 126 -1.11 0.18 -19.93
C LYS A 126 0.27 -0.41 -19.61
N ARG A 127 1.26 0.44 -19.32
CA ARG A 127 2.61 -0.01 -18.89
C ARG A 127 2.60 -0.80 -17.58
N LEU A 128 1.66 -0.52 -16.69
CA LEU A 128 1.52 -1.21 -15.39
C LEU A 128 0.65 -2.45 -15.48
N THR A 129 -0.35 -2.43 -16.37
CA THR A 129 -1.41 -3.43 -16.44
C THR A 129 -1.21 -4.45 -17.56
N GLY A 130 -0.43 -4.12 -18.60
CA GLY A 130 -0.22 -4.95 -19.79
C GLY A 130 -1.23 -4.65 -20.90
N ASP A 131 -1.12 -5.41 -21.99
CA ASP A 131 -1.89 -5.25 -23.24
C ASP A 131 -3.08 -6.24 -23.38
N GLY A 132 -3.40 -6.99 -22.33
CA GLY A 132 -4.45 -7.98 -22.33
C GLY A 132 -5.87 -7.40 -22.33
N SER A 133 -6.85 -8.27 -22.15
CA SER A 133 -8.26 -7.89 -21.96
C SER A 133 -8.42 -6.97 -20.73
N TYR A 134 -9.52 -6.21 -20.67
CA TYR A 134 -9.81 -5.38 -19.48
C TYR A 134 -9.83 -6.19 -18.20
N GLN A 135 -10.33 -7.40 -18.22
CA GLN A 135 -10.34 -8.30 -17.06
C GLN A 135 -8.90 -8.62 -16.59
N GLU A 136 -8.02 -9.00 -17.51
CA GLU A 136 -6.61 -9.30 -17.18
C GLU A 136 -5.88 -8.06 -16.67
N ARG A 137 -6.13 -6.91 -17.29
CA ARG A 137 -5.52 -5.64 -16.89
C ARG A 137 -5.96 -5.21 -15.50
N ILE A 138 -7.25 -5.34 -15.17
CA ILE A 138 -7.79 -5.05 -13.84
C ILE A 138 -7.18 -6.01 -12.80
N ASN A 139 -7.13 -7.30 -13.11
CA ASN A 139 -6.50 -8.28 -12.22
C ASN A 139 -5.01 -7.95 -11.98
N ASN A 140 -4.27 -7.60 -13.04
CA ASN A 140 -2.88 -7.17 -12.92
C ASN A 140 -2.73 -5.90 -12.08
N LEU A 141 -3.64 -4.93 -12.23
CA LEU A 141 -3.63 -3.69 -11.43
C LEU A 141 -3.83 -4.00 -9.95
N ILE A 142 -4.83 -4.82 -9.61
CA ILE A 142 -5.11 -5.22 -8.24
C ILE A 142 -3.92 -5.98 -7.66
N GLU A 143 -3.45 -7.02 -8.33
CA GLU A 143 -2.37 -7.89 -7.82
C GLU A 143 -1.06 -7.13 -7.68
N LYS A 144 -0.60 -6.45 -8.75
CA LYS A 144 0.73 -5.85 -8.79
C LYS A 144 0.81 -4.50 -8.08
N GLN A 145 -0.27 -3.72 -8.08
CA GLN A 145 -0.24 -2.38 -7.51
C GLN A 145 -0.93 -2.27 -6.15
N LEU A 146 -1.79 -3.20 -5.77
CA LEU A 146 -2.41 -3.18 -4.44
C LEU A 146 -1.96 -4.34 -3.56
N CYS A 147 -2.06 -5.60 -4.03
CA CYS A 147 -1.82 -6.76 -3.17
C CYS A 147 -0.32 -6.99 -2.92
N ASN A 148 0.51 -7.00 -3.97
CA ASN A 148 1.95 -7.25 -3.80
C ASN A 148 2.64 -6.22 -2.91
N PRO A 149 2.34 -4.90 -3.02
CA PRO A 149 2.89 -3.91 -2.10
C PRO A 149 2.26 -3.92 -0.70
N GLY A 150 1.12 -4.60 -0.50
CA GLY A 150 0.43 -4.70 0.78
C GLY A 150 -0.54 -3.57 1.07
N PHE A 151 -1.24 -3.05 0.04
CA PHE A 151 -2.29 -2.02 0.16
C PHE A 151 -3.70 -2.58 0.07
N ALA A 152 -3.85 -3.83 -0.38
CA ALA A 152 -5.09 -4.60 -0.32
C ALA A 152 -4.78 -6.08 -0.10
N GLU A 153 -5.76 -6.81 0.40
CA GLU A 153 -5.70 -8.27 0.58
C GLU A 153 -6.98 -8.92 0.07
N LEU A 154 -6.85 -10.15 -0.42
CA LEU A 154 -8.00 -10.99 -0.76
C LEU A 154 -8.72 -11.38 0.54
N GLN A 155 -9.95 -10.91 0.70
CA GLN A 155 -10.76 -11.18 1.89
C GLN A 155 -11.61 -12.44 1.75
N ASN A 156 -12.12 -12.70 0.55
CA ASN A 156 -12.98 -13.85 0.30
C ASN A 156 -12.67 -14.45 -1.08
N GLU A 157 -12.10 -15.66 -1.07
CA GLU A 157 -11.73 -16.38 -2.31
C GLU A 157 -12.95 -16.77 -3.15
N LEU A 158 -14.08 -17.15 -2.52
CA LEU A 158 -15.27 -17.60 -3.23
C LEU A 158 -15.91 -16.48 -4.07
N THR A 159 -15.89 -15.27 -3.54
CA THR A 159 -16.47 -14.08 -4.19
C THR A 159 -15.43 -13.23 -4.90
N ASN A 160 -14.15 -13.60 -4.81
CA ASN A 160 -13.01 -12.82 -5.31
C ASN A 160 -13.05 -11.37 -4.80
N GLN A 161 -13.38 -11.21 -3.49
CA GLN A 161 -13.54 -9.92 -2.86
C GLN A 161 -12.25 -9.50 -2.15
N TYR A 162 -11.82 -8.28 -2.41
CA TYR A 162 -10.64 -7.66 -1.82
C TYR A 162 -11.03 -6.60 -0.80
N LYS A 163 -10.12 -6.35 0.14
CA LYS A 163 -10.24 -5.31 1.16
C LYS A 163 -9.05 -4.35 1.07
N VAL A 164 -9.33 -3.06 1.06
CA VAL A 164 -8.30 -2.03 1.15
C VAL A 164 -7.73 -1.97 2.57
N LEU A 165 -6.40 -2.02 2.69
CA LEU A 165 -5.70 -1.98 3.97
C LEU A 165 -5.40 -0.54 4.43
N ALA A 166 -5.12 -0.38 5.72
CA ALA A 166 -4.73 0.90 6.32
C ALA A 166 -3.48 1.50 5.66
N SER A 167 -2.55 0.66 5.23
CA SER A 167 -1.35 1.05 4.48
C SER A 167 -1.62 1.81 3.17
N PHE A 168 -2.83 1.75 2.61
CA PHE A 168 -3.18 2.55 1.43
C PHE A 168 -3.07 4.06 1.70
N ASN A 169 -3.23 4.50 2.94
CA ASN A 169 -3.00 5.88 3.34
C ASN A 169 -1.54 6.33 3.18
N TYR A 170 -0.57 5.39 3.25
CA TYR A 170 0.84 5.68 2.98
C TYR A 170 1.05 6.29 1.59
N ILE A 171 0.38 5.72 0.56
CA ILE A 171 0.49 6.25 -0.81
C ILE A 171 -0.05 7.67 -0.89
N LYS A 172 -1.21 7.93 -0.27
CA LYS A 172 -1.82 9.26 -0.26
C LYS A 172 -0.90 10.29 0.41
N GLN A 173 -0.27 9.92 1.54
CA GLN A 173 0.69 10.79 2.23
C GLN A 173 1.95 11.03 1.39
N LEU A 174 2.44 10.01 0.70
CA LEU A 174 3.59 10.13 -0.20
C LEU A 174 3.32 11.12 -1.34
N ILE A 175 2.14 11.03 -1.98
CA ILE A 175 1.73 11.96 -3.05
C ILE A 175 1.68 13.39 -2.54
N VAL A 176 1.06 13.63 -1.39
CA VAL A 176 0.95 14.98 -0.80
C VAL A 176 2.32 15.55 -0.45
N SER A 177 3.23 14.74 0.09
CA SER A 177 4.57 15.21 0.47
C SER A 177 5.41 15.66 -0.73
N ILE A 178 5.20 15.08 -1.90
CA ILE A 178 5.91 15.46 -3.14
C ILE A 178 5.34 16.75 -3.72
N GLN A 179 4.02 16.93 -3.74
CA GLN A 179 3.41 18.17 -4.21
C GLN A 179 3.88 19.40 -3.41
N ILE A 180 4.00 19.27 -2.08
CA ILE A 180 4.50 20.36 -1.22
C ILE A 180 5.97 20.70 -1.55
N GLN A 181 6.81 19.72 -1.89
CA GLN A 181 8.22 19.98 -2.22
C GLN A 181 8.39 20.66 -3.58
N GLU A 182 7.55 20.38 -4.56
CA GLU A 182 7.56 21.06 -5.87
C GLU A 182 7.16 22.53 -5.72
N GLU A 183 6.12 22.84 -4.94
CA GLU A 183 5.70 24.23 -4.68
C GLU A 183 6.73 25.05 -3.90
N THR A 184 7.55 24.41 -3.06
CA THR A 184 8.58 25.09 -2.25
C THR A 184 9.87 25.31 -3.05
N SER A 185 10.05 24.61 -4.16
CA SER A 185 11.26 24.66 -5.00
C SER A 185 11.09 25.53 -6.27
N ALA A 186 9.91 26.11 -6.49
CA ALA A 186 9.56 27.02 -7.58
C ALA A 186 9.53 28.47 -7.11
#